data_8e2e576f72e4214aa8387b41321804b7
#
_entry.id   8e2e576f72e4214aa8387b41321804b7
#
_cell.length_a   1.000
_cell.length_b   1.000
_cell.length_c   1.000
_cell.angle_alpha   90.00
_cell.angle_beta   90.00
_cell.angle_gamma   90.00
#
_symmetry.space_group_name_H-M   'P 1'
#
loop_
_entity.id
_entity.type
_entity.pdbx_description
1 polymer ?
#
loop_
_entity_poly.entity_id
_entity_poly.type
_entity_poly.pdbx_seq_one_letter_code
_entity_poly.pdbx_strand_id
1 'polypeptide(L)'
;MNKPAKEAHERILLYMTSMARYGKSPYIYPLYGLGELPQGFARLSAIYGGTYMLDKKFDGVIYDSEGRVCGVKSGEEVAKCKAVIADPSYFPDKVSHVGRVIRAICFLKAPIPNTNNADSVQIIIPQRQVNRKFDIYVAMVSDSHNVCPKGFYVAIVSTIVESSNPEEELKPGLNLLGPITEKYQHF
;
A
#
# COMPACT_ATOMS: atom_id res chain seq x y z
N MET A 1 8.34 -4.02 23.73
CA MET A 1 8.25 -2.58 23.43
C MET A 1 7.94 -1.88 24.75
N ASN A 2 8.87 -1.09 25.27
CA ASN A 2 8.63 -0.29 26.46
C ASN A 2 8.21 1.12 26.00
N LYS A 3 6.93 1.26 25.64
CA LYS A 3 6.37 2.59 25.38
C LYS A 3 5.73 3.14 26.64
N PRO A 4 5.79 4.46 26.87
CA PRO A 4 5.09 5.09 27.99
C PRO A 4 3.60 4.75 27.95
N ALA A 5 2.99 4.53 29.12
CA ALA A 5 1.59 4.14 29.22
C ALA A 5 0.64 5.13 28.52
N LYS A 6 0.94 6.42 28.61
CA LYS A 6 0.16 7.48 27.91
C LYS A 6 0.16 7.28 26.40
N GLU A 7 1.33 7.07 25.78
CA GLU A 7 1.43 6.83 24.34
C GLU A 7 0.71 5.54 23.92
N ALA A 8 0.82 4.49 24.72
CA ALA A 8 0.10 3.24 24.48
C ALA A 8 -1.41 3.43 24.55
N HIS A 9 -1.91 4.16 25.52
CA HIS A 9 -3.33 4.49 25.68
C HIS A 9 -3.85 5.30 24.49
N GLU A 10 -3.15 6.36 24.07
CA GLU A 10 -3.54 7.19 22.92
C GLU A 10 -3.64 6.37 21.63
N ARG A 11 -2.71 5.43 21.41
CA ARG A 11 -2.73 4.53 20.24
C ARG A 11 -3.89 3.53 20.29
N ILE A 12 -4.18 2.97 21.46
CA ILE A 12 -5.32 2.07 21.65
C ILE A 12 -6.63 2.82 21.39
N LEU A 13 -6.76 4.02 21.93
CA LEU A 13 -7.94 4.86 21.74
C LEU A 13 -8.14 5.21 20.25
N LEU A 14 -7.05 5.60 19.56
CA LEU A 14 -7.08 5.88 18.13
C LEU A 14 -7.57 4.66 17.34
N TYR A 15 -7.05 3.47 17.63
CA TYR A 15 -7.44 2.24 16.95
C TYR A 15 -8.93 1.92 17.21
N MET A 16 -9.38 1.98 18.45
CA MET A 16 -10.76 1.70 18.84
C MET A 16 -11.76 2.67 18.20
N THR A 17 -11.44 3.96 18.18
CA THR A 17 -12.30 4.97 17.53
C THR A 17 -12.31 4.83 16.02
N SER A 18 -11.20 4.40 15.42
CA SER A 18 -11.12 4.12 13.96
C SER A 18 -11.99 2.92 13.58
N MET A 19 -12.00 1.86 14.38
CA MET A 19 -12.87 0.70 14.17
C MET A 19 -14.36 1.07 14.20
N ALA A 20 -14.76 1.91 15.13
CA ALA A 20 -16.15 2.33 15.28
C ALA A 20 -16.64 3.25 14.16
N ARG A 21 -15.74 3.86 13.40
CA ARG A 21 -16.06 4.93 12.45
C ARG A 21 -16.73 4.45 11.16
N TYR A 22 -16.31 3.30 10.62
CA TYR A 22 -16.73 2.81 9.30
C TYR A 22 -17.31 1.39 9.33
N GLY A 23 -17.60 0.86 10.50
CA GLY A 23 -18.20 -0.46 10.66
C GLY A 23 -17.36 -1.42 11.48
N LYS A 24 -17.18 -2.65 11.00
CA LYS A 24 -16.55 -3.74 11.77
C LYS A 24 -15.02 -3.80 11.63
N SER A 25 -14.41 -2.93 10.83
CA SER A 25 -12.97 -2.94 10.55
C SER A 25 -12.41 -1.54 10.42
N PRO A 26 -11.17 -1.29 10.86
CA PRO A 26 -10.46 -0.03 10.62
C PRO A 26 -9.87 0.06 9.21
N TYR A 27 -9.92 -1.02 8.44
CA TYR A 27 -9.36 -1.10 7.10
C TYR A 27 -10.40 -0.68 6.06
N ILE A 28 -9.96 0.09 5.07
CA ILE A 28 -10.76 0.55 3.94
C ILE A 28 -10.12 -0.01 2.68
N TYR A 29 -10.95 -0.61 1.82
CA TYR A 29 -10.55 -1.04 0.50
C TYR A 29 -11.59 -0.52 -0.51
N PRO A 30 -11.20 0.29 -1.50
CA PRO A 30 -12.15 0.84 -2.45
C PRO A 30 -12.65 -0.23 -3.43
N LEU A 31 -13.92 -0.11 -3.84
CA LEU A 31 -14.45 -0.90 -4.95
C LEU A 31 -13.63 -0.63 -6.21
N TYR A 32 -13.45 -1.63 -7.06
CA TYR A 32 -12.60 -1.62 -8.25
C TYR A 32 -11.09 -1.50 -7.98
N GLY A 33 -10.66 -1.63 -6.72
CA GLY A 33 -9.26 -1.71 -6.35
C GLY A 33 -8.64 -0.40 -5.87
N LEU A 34 -7.37 -0.48 -5.42
CA LEU A 34 -6.66 0.64 -4.80
C LEU A 34 -6.38 1.80 -5.78
N GLY A 35 -6.41 1.54 -7.10
CA GLY A 35 -6.29 2.58 -8.13
C GLY A 35 -7.40 3.63 -8.08
N GLU A 36 -8.55 3.31 -7.47
CA GLU A 36 -9.64 4.26 -7.29
C GLU A 36 -9.33 5.41 -6.32
N LEU A 37 -8.38 5.23 -5.40
CA LEU A 37 -7.93 6.30 -4.52
C LEU A 37 -7.32 7.47 -5.31
N PRO A 38 -6.26 7.25 -6.14
CA PRO A 38 -5.74 8.34 -6.98
C PRO A 38 -6.77 8.88 -7.97
N GLN A 39 -7.66 8.05 -8.53
CA GLN A 39 -8.73 8.50 -9.42
C GLN A 39 -9.71 9.43 -8.71
N GLY A 40 -10.16 9.08 -7.52
CA GLY A 40 -11.04 9.92 -6.71
C GLY A 40 -10.41 11.27 -6.36
N PHE A 41 -9.14 11.27 -5.95
CA PHE A 41 -8.41 12.50 -5.65
C PHE A 41 -8.08 13.32 -6.90
N ALA A 42 -7.83 12.69 -8.06
CA ALA A 42 -7.67 13.37 -9.33
C ALA A 42 -8.93 14.15 -9.69
N ARG A 43 -10.10 13.49 -9.59
CA ARG A 43 -11.39 14.14 -9.80
C ARG A 43 -11.61 15.30 -8.84
N LEU A 44 -11.35 15.10 -7.55
CA LEU A 44 -11.49 16.17 -6.56
C LEU A 44 -10.58 17.35 -6.86
N SER A 45 -9.31 17.10 -7.20
CA SER A 45 -8.35 18.12 -7.60
C SER A 45 -8.85 18.92 -8.83
N ALA A 46 -9.40 18.24 -9.84
CA ALA A 46 -9.93 18.89 -11.05
C ALA A 46 -11.08 19.86 -10.72
N ILE A 47 -11.95 19.53 -9.76
CA ILE A 47 -13.04 20.41 -9.30
C ILE A 47 -12.48 21.73 -8.76
N TYR A 48 -11.30 21.70 -8.14
CA TYR A 48 -10.60 22.89 -7.63
C TYR A 48 -9.59 23.47 -8.62
N GLY A 49 -9.69 23.17 -9.91
CA GLY A 49 -8.85 23.74 -10.96
C GLY A 49 -7.51 23.05 -11.17
N GLY A 50 -7.28 21.88 -10.57
CA GLY A 50 -6.09 21.06 -10.80
C GLY A 50 -6.08 20.52 -12.24
N THR A 51 -4.89 20.51 -12.86
CA THR A 51 -4.68 19.97 -14.20
C THR A 51 -3.87 18.68 -14.11
N TYR A 52 -4.37 17.62 -14.78
CA TYR A 52 -3.67 16.34 -14.90
C TYR A 52 -3.18 16.17 -16.33
N MET A 53 -1.91 15.86 -16.47
CA MET A 53 -1.27 15.52 -17.76
C MET A 53 -0.63 14.15 -17.61
N LEU A 54 -1.29 13.12 -18.14
CA LEU A 54 -0.75 11.76 -18.16
C LEU A 54 0.34 11.65 -19.22
N ASP A 55 1.30 10.77 -19.00
CA ASP A 55 2.43 10.51 -19.91
C ASP A 55 3.26 11.76 -20.24
N LYS A 56 3.29 12.74 -19.33
CA LYS A 56 4.07 13.96 -19.51
C LYS A 56 5.51 13.73 -19.04
N LYS A 57 6.46 13.93 -19.96
CA LYS A 57 7.90 13.78 -19.66
C LYS A 57 8.32 14.76 -18.55
N PHE A 58 9.11 14.29 -17.62
CA PHE A 58 9.76 15.11 -16.60
C PHE A 58 11.24 15.22 -16.90
N ASP A 59 11.74 16.43 -17.14
CA ASP A 59 13.17 16.69 -17.43
C ASP A 59 13.91 17.24 -16.20
N GLY A 60 13.21 17.83 -15.24
CA GLY A 60 13.83 18.31 -14.01
C GLY A 60 13.07 19.43 -13.32
N VAL A 61 13.57 19.80 -12.15
CA VAL A 61 13.09 20.93 -11.36
C VAL A 61 13.95 22.15 -11.67
N ILE A 62 13.32 23.31 -11.80
CA ILE A 62 13.99 24.59 -11.98
C ILE A 62 14.04 25.31 -10.63
N TYR A 63 15.22 25.81 -10.31
CA TYR A 63 15.48 26.57 -9.10
C TYR A 63 15.81 28.02 -9.45
N ASP A 64 15.46 28.94 -8.56
CA ASP A 64 15.86 30.35 -8.66
C ASP A 64 17.32 30.55 -8.16
N SER A 65 17.79 31.81 -8.20
CA SER A 65 19.14 32.18 -7.75
C SER A 65 19.38 31.95 -6.24
N GLU A 66 18.32 31.78 -5.46
CA GLU A 66 18.37 31.49 -4.03
C GLU A 66 18.23 29.98 -3.73
N GLY A 67 18.14 29.12 -4.78
CA GLY A 67 17.98 27.69 -4.65
C GLY A 67 16.57 27.22 -4.30
N ARG A 68 15.57 28.09 -4.44
CA ARG A 68 14.16 27.72 -4.19
C ARG A 68 13.53 27.19 -5.48
N VAL A 69 12.64 26.21 -5.33
CA VAL A 69 11.87 25.66 -6.45
C VAL A 69 11.02 26.77 -7.09
N CYS A 70 11.13 26.95 -8.40
CA CYS A 70 10.35 27.91 -9.15
C CYS A 70 9.61 27.32 -10.36
N GLY A 71 9.90 26.08 -10.75
CA GLY A 71 9.21 25.42 -11.85
C GLY A 71 9.63 23.98 -12.10
N VAL A 72 8.92 23.33 -13.03
CA VAL A 72 9.21 22.00 -13.56
C VAL A 72 9.35 22.11 -15.08
N LYS A 73 10.38 21.48 -15.64
CA LYS A 73 10.65 21.44 -17.08
C LYS A 73 10.15 20.14 -17.70
N SER A 74 9.52 20.25 -18.86
CA SER A 74 9.08 19.14 -19.70
C SER A 74 9.29 19.51 -21.18
N GLY A 75 10.37 19.02 -21.80
CA GLY A 75 10.77 19.45 -23.12
C GLY A 75 11.08 20.94 -23.18
N GLU A 76 10.38 21.65 -24.03
CA GLU A 76 10.48 23.12 -24.18
C GLU A 76 9.54 23.88 -23.23
N GLU A 77 8.62 23.17 -22.57
CA GLU A 77 7.61 23.76 -21.69
C GLU A 77 8.15 23.88 -20.24
N VAL A 78 7.71 24.93 -19.56
CA VAL A 78 7.97 25.16 -18.13
C VAL A 78 6.68 25.46 -17.40
N ALA A 79 6.35 24.61 -16.44
CA ALA A 79 5.27 24.89 -15.51
C ALA A 79 5.84 25.57 -14.25
N LYS A 80 5.41 26.81 -13.96
CA LYS A 80 5.81 27.54 -12.76
C LYS A 80 5.13 26.94 -11.53
N CYS A 81 5.88 26.69 -10.45
CA CYS A 81 5.34 26.19 -9.19
C CYS A 81 6.19 26.66 -8.00
N LYS A 82 5.60 26.60 -6.81
CA LYS A 82 6.27 26.92 -5.55
C LYS A 82 6.80 25.69 -4.82
N ALA A 83 6.30 24.52 -5.17
CA ALA A 83 6.69 23.24 -4.58
C ALA A 83 6.49 22.10 -5.58
N VAL A 84 7.29 21.06 -5.45
CA VAL A 84 7.16 19.81 -6.21
C VAL A 84 7.04 18.66 -5.22
N ILE A 85 6.01 17.83 -5.39
CA ILE A 85 5.82 16.58 -4.67
C ILE A 85 5.89 15.47 -5.70
N ALA A 86 6.78 14.52 -5.49
CA ALA A 86 6.99 13.42 -6.43
C ALA A 86 7.36 12.12 -5.73
N ASP A 87 7.21 11.02 -6.44
CA ASP A 87 7.71 9.72 -6.05
C ASP A 87 9.26 9.74 -5.96
N PRO A 88 9.86 8.95 -5.05
CA PRO A 88 11.31 8.88 -4.88
C PRO A 88 12.11 8.58 -6.15
N SER A 89 11.53 7.88 -7.12
CA SER A 89 12.20 7.55 -8.39
C SER A 89 12.56 8.77 -9.25
N TYR A 90 11.89 9.92 -9.02
CA TYR A 90 12.21 11.17 -9.70
C TYR A 90 13.45 11.89 -9.11
N PHE A 91 13.86 11.53 -7.91
CA PHE A 91 14.96 12.18 -7.19
C PHE A 91 15.90 11.17 -6.53
N PRO A 92 16.58 10.30 -7.32
CA PRO A 92 17.42 9.24 -6.77
C PRO A 92 18.60 9.77 -5.92
N ASP A 93 19.04 10.98 -6.17
CA ASP A 93 20.09 11.69 -5.42
C ASP A 93 19.63 12.25 -4.08
N LYS A 94 18.31 12.34 -3.85
CA LYS A 94 17.70 12.88 -2.61
C LYS A 94 17.08 11.82 -1.72
N VAL A 95 17.20 10.56 -2.08
CA VAL A 95 16.62 9.43 -1.34
C VAL A 95 17.69 8.47 -0.85
N SER A 96 17.41 7.78 0.25
CA SER A 96 18.26 6.69 0.73
C SER A 96 17.43 5.41 0.81
N HIS A 97 18.04 4.31 0.37
CA HIS A 97 17.44 3.00 0.46
C HIS A 97 17.48 2.51 1.91
N VAL A 98 16.33 2.33 2.54
CA VAL A 98 16.20 1.93 3.96
C VAL A 98 15.79 0.48 4.17
N GLY A 99 15.33 -0.21 3.12
CA GLY A 99 14.89 -1.59 3.20
C GLY A 99 14.09 -2.01 1.96
N ARG A 100 13.68 -3.27 1.94
CA ARG A 100 12.86 -3.86 0.89
C ARG A 100 11.61 -4.49 1.47
N VAL A 101 10.55 -4.53 0.69
CA VAL A 101 9.32 -5.26 1.00
C VAL A 101 9.16 -6.37 -0.02
N ILE A 102 8.93 -7.59 0.46
CA ILE A 102 8.50 -8.68 -0.42
C ILE A 102 6.98 -8.79 -0.38
N ARG A 103 6.39 -9.05 -1.56
CA ARG A 103 4.96 -9.24 -1.72
C ARG A 103 4.69 -10.43 -2.63
N ALA A 104 3.77 -11.29 -2.21
CA ALA A 104 3.17 -12.31 -3.05
C ALA A 104 1.72 -11.95 -3.35
N ILE A 105 1.33 -11.99 -4.62
CA ILE A 105 -0.04 -11.88 -5.09
C ILE A 105 -0.49 -13.29 -5.46
N CYS A 106 -1.57 -13.77 -4.84
CA CYS A 106 -2.06 -15.14 -4.97
C CYS A 106 -3.51 -15.12 -5.45
N PHE A 107 -3.80 -15.97 -6.44
CA PHE A 107 -5.16 -16.23 -6.89
C PHE A 107 -5.69 -17.50 -6.25
N LEU A 108 -6.89 -17.39 -5.66
CA LEU A 108 -7.55 -18.48 -4.96
C LEU A 108 -8.93 -18.73 -5.58
N LYS A 109 -9.44 -19.97 -5.47
CA LYS A 109 -10.81 -20.36 -5.87
C LYS A 109 -11.73 -20.59 -4.68
N ALA A 110 -11.26 -20.30 -3.48
CA ALA A 110 -12.02 -20.40 -2.25
C ALA A 110 -11.57 -19.31 -1.27
N PRO A 111 -12.39 -18.87 -0.32
CA PRO A 111 -11.99 -17.95 0.73
C PRO A 111 -10.92 -18.60 1.61
N ILE A 112 -10.18 -17.77 2.34
CA ILE A 112 -9.18 -18.27 3.29
C ILE A 112 -9.87 -19.15 4.33
N PRO A 113 -9.33 -20.34 4.63
CA PRO A 113 -9.90 -21.25 5.62
C PRO A 113 -10.09 -20.59 6.99
N ASN A 114 -11.13 -20.99 7.71
CA ASN A 114 -11.46 -20.52 9.07
C ASN A 114 -11.80 -19.01 9.17
N THR A 115 -12.24 -18.39 8.09
CA THR A 115 -12.68 -16.98 8.05
C THR A 115 -14.20 -16.82 7.92
N ASN A 116 -14.99 -17.87 8.19
CA ASN A 116 -16.45 -17.90 8.00
C ASN A 116 -16.87 -17.55 6.56
N ASN A 117 -16.09 -18.01 5.57
CA ASN A 117 -16.28 -17.70 4.14
C ASN A 117 -16.34 -16.19 3.87
N ALA A 118 -15.49 -15.42 4.53
CA ALA A 118 -15.46 -13.97 4.36
C ALA A 118 -15.08 -13.58 2.92
N ASP A 119 -15.79 -12.61 2.35
CA ASP A 119 -15.52 -12.04 1.03
C ASP A 119 -14.26 -11.17 1.04
N SER A 120 -13.90 -10.65 2.20
CA SER A 120 -12.64 -9.95 2.42
C SER A 120 -12.14 -10.16 3.84
N VAL A 121 -10.83 -10.20 3.99
CA VAL A 121 -10.20 -10.37 5.30
C VAL A 121 -8.82 -9.73 5.33
N GLN A 122 -8.48 -9.17 6.48
CA GLN A 122 -7.14 -8.73 6.82
C GLN A 122 -6.63 -9.56 8.00
N ILE A 123 -5.52 -10.26 7.82
CA ILE A 123 -4.86 -11.03 8.87
C ILE A 123 -3.49 -10.41 9.12
N ILE A 124 -3.14 -10.22 10.37
CA ILE A 124 -1.82 -9.78 10.79
C ILE A 124 -1.20 -10.92 11.60
N ILE A 125 -0.04 -11.40 11.18
CA ILE A 125 0.77 -12.34 11.95
C ILE A 125 1.81 -11.52 12.70
N PRO A 126 1.68 -11.36 14.03
CA PRO A 126 2.61 -10.57 14.83
C PRO A 126 4.03 -11.14 14.78
N GLN A 127 5.01 -10.27 14.63
CA GLN A 127 6.43 -10.59 14.51
C GLN A 127 6.92 -11.61 15.56
N ARG A 128 6.42 -11.51 16.81
CA ARG A 128 6.84 -12.39 17.90
C ARG A 128 6.35 -13.82 17.76
N GLN A 129 5.23 -14.04 17.08
CA GLN A 129 4.69 -15.39 16.86
C GLN A 129 5.53 -16.21 15.89
N VAL A 130 6.25 -15.55 15.02
CA VAL A 130 7.08 -16.16 13.96
C VAL A 130 8.57 -15.82 14.12
N ASN A 131 8.95 -15.33 15.30
CA ASN A 131 10.33 -14.98 15.66
C ASN A 131 10.99 -14.03 14.64
N ARG A 132 10.27 -12.97 14.25
CA ARG A 132 10.70 -11.97 13.29
C ARG A 132 10.79 -10.58 13.92
N LYS A 133 11.37 -9.62 13.18
CA LYS A 133 11.41 -8.20 13.55
C LYS A 133 10.19 -7.43 13.03
N PHE A 134 9.54 -7.93 11.96
CA PHE A 134 8.40 -7.30 11.32
C PHE A 134 7.22 -8.27 11.20
N ASP A 135 6.02 -7.72 11.26
CA ASP A 135 4.78 -8.47 11.10
C ASP A 135 4.62 -8.94 9.63
N ILE A 136 3.84 -10.00 9.45
CA ILE A 136 3.40 -10.44 8.12
C ILE A 136 1.94 -10.05 7.95
N TYR A 137 1.63 -9.43 6.83
CA TYR A 137 0.28 -8.99 6.50
C TYR A 137 -0.30 -9.87 5.41
N VAL A 138 -1.55 -10.31 5.61
CA VAL A 138 -2.33 -11.04 4.63
C VAL A 138 -3.62 -10.27 4.41
N ALA A 139 -3.85 -9.85 3.17
CA ALA A 139 -5.10 -9.22 2.76
C ALA A 139 -5.75 -10.06 1.66
N MET A 140 -7.05 -10.31 1.75
CA MET A 140 -7.80 -10.99 0.69
C MET A 140 -9.04 -10.17 0.36
N VAL A 141 -9.34 -10.10 -0.93
CA VAL A 141 -10.55 -9.47 -1.50
C VAL A 141 -11.15 -10.39 -2.56
N SER A 142 -12.41 -10.19 -2.88
CA SER A 142 -13.18 -11.03 -3.79
C SER A 142 -13.90 -10.22 -4.88
N ASP A 143 -14.79 -10.87 -5.60
CA ASP A 143 -15.70 -10.24 -6.56
C ASP A 143 -16.62 -9.18 -5.93
N SER A 144 -16.91 -9.26 -4.64
CA SER A 144 -17.65 -8.20 -3.93
C SER A 144 -16.96 -6.83 -3.97
N HIS A 145 -15.64 -6.80 -4.26
CA HIS A 145 -14.84 -5.59 -4.47
C HIS A 145 -14.64 -5.23 -5.95
N ASN A 146 -15.25 -6.00 -6.87
CA ASN A 146 -15.14 -5.82 -8.34
C ASN A 146 -13.69 -5.88 -8.86
N VAL A 147 -12.84 -6.69 -8.25
CA VAL A 147 -11.42 -6.83 -8.61
C VAL A 147 -11.07 -8.19 -9.22
N CYS A 148 -12.01 -9.14 -9.18
CA CYS A 148 -11.87 -10.47 -9.80
C CYS A 148 -13.25 -11.04 -10.16
N PRO A 149 -13.32 -12.07 -11.02
CA PRO A 149 -14.56 -12.76 -11.33
C PRO A 149 -15.17 -13.47 -10.11
N LYS A 150 -16.46 -13.70 -10.15
CA LYS A 150 -17.18 -14.44 -9.11
C LYS A 150 -16.56 -15.83 -8.89
N GLY A 151 -16.39 -16.19 -7.62
CA GLY A 151 -15.76 -17.46 -7.22
C GLY A 151 -14.24 -17.43 -7.23
N PHE A 152 -13.64 -16.25 -7.46
CA PHE A 152 -12.21 -16.03 -7.33
C PHE A 152 -11.91 -15.02 -6.20
N TYR A 153 -10.71 -15.16 -5.65
CA TYR A 153 -10.22 -14.30 -4.59
C TYR A 153 -8.78 -13.89 -4.91
N VAL A 154 -8.44 -12.66 -4.59
CA VAL A 154 -7.07 -12.15 -4.70
C VAL A 154 -6.53 -11.95 -3.29
N ALA A 155 -5.49 -12.69 -2.95
CA ALA A 155 -4.81 -12.56 -1.67
C ALA A 155 -3.42 -11.96 -1.86
N ILE A 156 -3.03 -11.06 -0.97
CA ILE A 156 -1.71 -10.43 -0.95
C ILE A 156 -1.06 -10.77 0.39
N VAL A 157 0.12 -11.38 0.34
CA VAL A 157 0.96 -11.63 1.52
C VAL A 157 2.18 -10.74 1.42
N SER A 158 2.47 -9.97 2.45
CA SER A 158 3.60 -9.03 2.43
C SER A 158 4.29 -8.90 3.76
N THR A 159 5.61 -8.64 3.72
CA THR A 159 6.43 -8.32 4.89
C THR A 159 7.67 -7.53 4.49
N ILE A 160 8.29 -6.85 5.45
CA ILE A 160 9.60 -6.24 5.27
C ILE A 160 10.66 -7.35 5.28
N VAL A 161 11.58 -7.31 4.31
CA VAL A 161 12.65 -8.28 4.16
C VAL A 161 13.67 -8.16 5.28
N GLU A 162 14.01 -9.29 5.91
CA GLU A 162 15.00 -9.37 7.00
C GLU A 162 16.20 -10.27 6.66
N SER A 163 16.04 -11.19 5.71
CA SER A 163 17.01 -12.22 5.41
C SER A 163 17.45 -12.21 3.95
N SER A 164 18.40 -13.06 3.63
CA SER A 164 18.85 -13.31 2.25
C SER A 164 17.88 -14.18 1.44
N ASN A 165 16.88 -14.78 2.09
CA ASN A 165 15.85 -15.59 1.44
C ASN A 165 14.44 -15.04 1.71
N PRO A 166 14.05 -13.94 1.05
CA PRO A 166 12.78 -13.26 1.31
C PRO A 166 11.54 -14.10 1.04
N GLU A 167 11.62 -15.06 0.11
CA GLU A 167 10.47 -15.92 -0.21
C GLU A 167 10.06 -16.81 0.96
N GLU A 168 11.02 -17.31 1.72
CA GLU A 168 10.77 -18.10 2.92
C GLU A 168 10.05 -17.28 4.00
N GLU A 169 10.27 -15.99 4.01
CA GLU A 169 9.68 -15.08 4.98
C GLU A 169 8.16 -14.94 4.82
N LEU A 170 7.63 -15.20 3.61
CA LEU A 170 6.19 -15.19 3.34
C LEU A 170 5.47 -16.48 3.71
N LYS A 171 6.20 -17.59 3.92
CA LYS A 171 5.60 -18.92 4.17
C LYS A 171 4.54 -18.92 5.28
N PRO A 172 4.73 -18.29 6.44
CA PRO A 172 3.69 -18.29 7.48
C PRO A 172 2.37 -17.69 7.00
N GLY A 173 2.41 -16.64 6.18
CA GLY A 173 1.22 -16.03 5.58
C GLY A 173 0.64 -16.88 4.44
N LEU A 174 1.48 -17.42 3.56
CA LEU A 174 1.05 -18.26 2.45
C LEU A 174 0.35 -19.54 2.93
N ASN A 175 0.82 -20.13 4.03
CA ASN A 175 0.23 -21.33 4.62
C ASN A 175 -1.21 -21.12 5.12
N LEU A 176 -1.64 -19.91 5.37
CA LEU A 176 -3.02 -19.58 5.77
C LEU A 176 -4.00 -19.59 4.60
N LEU A 177 -3.52 -19.43 3.35
CA LEU A 177 -4.38 -19.17 2.20
C LEU A 177 -5.15 -20.42 1.72
N GLY A 178 -4.73 -21.62 2.10
CA GLY A 178 -5.23 -22.85 1.51
C GLY A 178 -4.66 -23.08 0.10
N PRO A 179 -5.39 -23.75 -0.79
CA PRO A 179 -4.93 -24.02 -2.15
C PRO A 179 -4.77 -22.74 -2.97
N ILE A 180 -3.55 -22.48 -3.44
CA ILE A 180 -3.22 -21.35 -4.31
C ILE A 180 -3.25 -21.83 -5.75
N THR A 181 -4.02 -21.16 -6.61
CA THR A 181 -4.10 -21.48 -8.03
C THR A 181 -2.90 -20.93 -8.80
N GLU A 182 -2.59 -19.67 -8.56
CA GLU A 182 -1.44 -18.99 -9.15
C GLU A 182 -0.81 -18.04 -8.14
N LYS A 183 0.51 -17.87 -8.22
CA LYS A 183 1.27 -17.02 -7.31
C LYS A 183 2.30 -16.20 -8.08
N TYR A 184 2.31 -14.90 -7.88
CA TYR A 184 3.31 -13.96 -8.37
C TYR A 184 4.03 -13.31 -7.19
N GLN A 185 5.37 -13.22 -7.29
CA GLN A 185 6.19 -12.59 -6.24
C GLN A 185 6.94 -11.39 -6.80
N HIS A 186 7.02 -10.32 -6.00
CA HIS A 186 7.69 -9.09 -6.34
C HIS A 186 8.46 -8.54 -5.13
N PHE A 187 9.64 -7.95 -5.39
CA PHE A 187 10.56 -7.37 -4.42
C PHE A 187 10.58 -5.85 -4.53
#